data_9554e2ef5980c254f5dcabc34bda6270
#
_entry.id   9554e2ef5980c254f5dcabc34bda6270
#
_cell.length_a   1.000
_cell.length_b   1.000
_cell.length_c   1.000
_cell.angle_alpha   90.00
_cell.angle_beta   90.00
_cell.angle_gamma   90.00
#
_symmetry.space_group_name_H-M   'P 1'
#
loop_
_entity.id
_entity.type
_entity.pdbx_description
1 polymer ?
#
loop_
_entity_poly.entity_id
_entity_poly.type
_entity_poly.pdbx_seq_one_letter_code
_entity_poly.pdbx_strand_id
1 'polypeptide(L)'
;MNFIETLRASYRPQNITTLFVGESAPMSGEFFYQGKTALRRYMEKALSFDSFESFKARGWYLDDLVLTPVNGLSKTERRLQCEGAVTSLAARIAEYRPQAIVSLMKGIEPLVNAAAKRAESDAPCFSVPFPGQGQQGKFFREMEKILPMLPRIVKR
;
A
#
# COMPACT_ATOMS: atom_id res chain seq x y z
N MET A 1 -1.32 -17.40 11.22
CA MET A 1 -1.37 -15.98 10.75
C MET A 1 -1.00 -15.10 11.93
N ASN A 2 -0.10 -14.14 11.74
CA ASN A 2 0.30 -13.26 12.83
C ASN A 2 -0.74 -12.16 13.07
N PHE A 3 -0.60 -11.42 14.17
CA PHE A 3 -1.52 -10.35 14.57
C PHE A 3 -1.68 -9.28 13.49
N ILE A 4 -0.57 -8.87 12.86
CA ILE A 4 -0.58 -7.83 11.83
C ILE A 4 -1.44 -8.26 10.65
N GLU A 5 -1.23 -9.45 10.14
CA GLU A 5 -1.97 -9.94 8.97
C GLU A 5 -3.44 -10.21 9.30
N THR A 6 -3.74 -10.65 10.53
CA THR A 6 -5.12 -10.84 10.97
C THR A 6 -5.86 -9.51 11.01
N LEU A 7 -5.24 -8.46 11.58
CA LEU A 7 -5.84 -7.14 11.66
C LEU A 7 -5.99 -6.53 10.27
N ARG A 8 -4.96 -6.63 9.43
CA ARG A 8 -5.02 -6.15 8.04
C ARG A 8 -6.20 -6.78 7.30
N ALA A 9 -6.33 -8.09 7.37
CA ALA A 9 -7.38 -8.82 6.67
C ALA A 9 -8.78 -8.41 7.13
N SER A 10 -8.93 -7.98 8.38
CA SER A 10 -10.23 -7.53 8.90
C SER A 10 -10.73 -6.25 8.21
N TYR A 11 -9.82 -5.48 7.59
CA TYR A 11 -10.17 -4.26 6.86
C TYR A 11 -10.13 -4.44 5.34
N ARG A 12 -10.01 -5.68 4.86
CA ARG A 12 -10.00 -5.95 3.42
C ARG A 12 -11.40 -5.77 2.84
N PRO A 13 -11.56 -4.88 1.84
CA PRO A 13 -12.84 -4.73 1.14
C PRO A 13 -13.16 -5.99 0.34
N GLN A 14 -14.44 -6.23 0.10
CA GLN A 14 -14.87 -7.31 -0.79
C GLN A 14 -14.36 -7.07 -2.21
N ASN A 15 -14.44 -5.83 -2.67
CA ASN A 15 -13.89 -5.42 -3.98
C ASN A 15 -12.88 -4.30 -3.74
N ILE A 16 -11.63 -4.56 -4.11
CA ILE A 16 -10.55 -3.58 -3.92
C ILE A 16 -10.51 -2.68 -5.16
N THR A 17 -10.85 -1.40 -4.98
CA THR A 17 -10.73 -0.40 -6.05
C THR A 17 -9.29 0.06 -6.20
N THR A 18 -8.63 0.39 -5.10
CA THR A 18 -7.22 0.80 -5.10
C THR A 18 -6.46 0.04 -4.03
N LEU A 19 -5.39 -0.61 -4.46
CA LEU A 19 -4.42 -1.26 -3.58
C LEU A 19 -3.26 -0.30 -3.35
N PHE A 20 -3.08 0.14 -2.11
CA PHE A 20 -1.91 0.89 -1.69
C PHE A 20 -0.87 -0.09 -1.17
N VAL A 21 0.37 0.04 -1.63
CA VAL A 21 1.45 -0.90 -1.27
C VAL A 21 2.58 -0.15 -0.59
N GLY A 22 2.80 -0.47 0.68
CA GLY A 22 3.96 -0.03 1.44
C GLY A 22 5.10 -1.04 1.32
N GLU A 23 6.24 -0.74 1.94
CA GLU A 23 7.39 -1.65 1.91
C GLU A 23 7.19 -2.83 2.86
N SER A 24 6.99 -2.55 4.14
CA SER A 24 6.72 -3.56 5.17
C SER A 24 6.20 -2.88 6.44
N ALA A 25 5.54 -3.64 7.30
CA ALA A 25 5.20 -3.14 8.64
C ALA A 25 6.50 -3.00 9.45
N PRO A 26 6.61 -1.99 10.35
CA PRO A 26 7.82 -1.81 11.13
C PRO A 26 8.00 -2.90 12.19
N MET A 27 9.25 -3.10 12.63
CA MET A 27 9.59 -4.10 13.67
C MET A 27 8.85 -3.86 14.98
N SER A 28 8.52 -2.61 15.29
CA SER A 28 7.77 -2.25 16.51
C SER A 28 6.36 -2.84 16.53
N GLY A 29 5.85 -3.30 15.39
CA GLY A 29 4.47 -3.77 15.26
C GLY A 29 3.46 -2.65 15.10
N GLU A 30 3.88 -1.41 15.19
CA GLU A 30 3.00 -0.26 14.94
C GLU A 30 2.86 -0.04 13.45
N PHE A 31 1.70 -0.35 12.90
CA PHE A 31 1.48 -0.24 11.46
C PHE A 31 0.14 0.44 11.16
N PHE A 32 -0.10 0.68 9.89
CA PHE A 32 -1.20 1.52 9.39
C PHE A 32 -2.55 1.24 10.09
N TYR A 33 -2.96 -0.02 10.15
CA TYR A 33 -4.30 -0.38 10.66
C TYR A 33 -4.43 -0.32 12.19
N GLN A 34 -3.36 -0.04 12.91
CA GLN A 34 -3.44 0.24 14.34
C GLN A 34 -3.86 1.68 14.65
N GLY A 35 -3.83 2.56 13.66
CA GLY A 35 -4.44 3.86 13.73
C GLY A 35 -3.62 5.00 14.32
N LYS A 36 -2.42 4.73 14.82
CA LYS A 36 -1.60 5.74 15.51
C LYS A 36 -0.28 6.05 14.81
N THR A 37 -0.11 5.64 13.56
CA THR A 37 1.14 5.83 12.84
C THR A 37 1.15 7.17 12.09
N ALA A 38 2.36 7.66 11.81
CA ALA A 38 2.54 8.83 10.96
C ALA A 38 1.95 8.59 9.56
N LEU A 39 2.15 7.40 9.02
CA LEU A 39 1.58 7.04 7.71
C LEU A 39 0.05 7.20 7.71
N ARG A 40 -0.64 6.72 8.75
CA ARG A 40 -2.10 6.89 8.86
C ARG A 40 -2.48 8.37 8.83
N ARG A 41 -1.78 9.22 9.59
CA ARG A 41 -2.10 10.64 9.64
C ARG A 41 -1.93 11.32 8.29
N TYR A 42 -0.85 11.01 7.57
CA TYR A 42 -0.59 11.59 6.25
C TYR A 42 -1.58 11.08 5.21
N MET A 43 -1.88 9.79 5.22
CA MET A 43 -2.86 9.20 4.31
C MET A 43 -4.26 9.76 4.55
N GLU A 44 -4.67 9.86 5.83
CA GLU A 44 -5.96 10.42 6.21
C GLU A 44 -6.13 11.85 5.69
N LYS A 45 -5.09 12.67 5.85
CA LYS A 45 -5.11 14.05 5.39
C LYS A 45 -5.11 14.14 3.86
N ALA A 46 -4.27 13.34 3.20
CA ALA A 46 -4.14 13.39 1.75
C ALA A 46 -5.38 12.85 1.02
N LEU A 47 -6.03 11.83 1.59
CA LEU A 47 -7.15 11.14 0.95
C LEU A 47 -8.51 11.50 1.55
N SER A 48 -8.52 12.33 2.59
CA SER A 48 -9.74 12.82 3.26
C SER A 48 -10.67 11.68 3.71
N PHE A 49 -10.12 10.72 4.44
CA PHE A 49 -10.94 9.71 5.13
C PHE A 49 -10.82 9.91 6.64
N ASP A 50 -11.82 9.50 7.40
CA ASP A 50 -11.88 9.72 8.84
C ASP A 50 -11.81 8.44 9.68
N SER A 51 -11.96 7.28 9.05
CA SER A 51 -11.91 5.99 9.73
C SER A 51 -11.47 4.89 8.77
N PHE A 52 -11.02 3.77 9.34
CA PHE A 52 -10.69 2.60 8.50
C PHE A 52 -11.94 2.01 7.86
N GLU A 53 -13.09 2.16 8.49
CA GLU A 53 -14.37 1.74 7.92
C GLU A 53 -14.68 2.55 6.65
N SER A 54 -14.44 3.87 6.67
CA SER A 54 -14.65 4.71 5.48
C SER A 54 -13.59 4.42 4.41
N PHE A 55 -12.35 4.13 4.79
CA PHE A 55 -11.29 3.69 3.88
C PHE A 55 -11.71 2.40 3.16
N LYS A 56 -12.15 1.42 3.94
CA LYS A 56 -12.65 0.14 3.42
C LYS A 56 -13.87 0.33 2.52
N ALA A 57 -14.78 1.22 2.91
CA ALA A 57 -16.00 1.49 2.15
C ALA A 57 -15.73 2.06 0.76
N ARG A 58 -14.59 2.72 0.58
CA ARG A 58 -14.15 3.20 -0.74
C ARG A 58 -13.49 2.12 -1.58
N GLY A 59 -13.37 0.91 -1.07
CA GLY A 59 -12.66 -0.17 -1.73
C GLY A 59 -11.13 -0.03 -1.62
N TRP A 60 -10.65 0.79 -0.71
CA TRP A 60 -9.22 1.00 -0.50
C TRP A 60 -8.65 -0.03 0.46
N TYR A 61 -7.47 -0.54 0.12
CA TYR A 61 -6.78 -1.52 0.94
C TYR A 61 -5.29 -1.23 0.92
N LEU A 62 -4.67 -1.26 2.09
CA LEU A 62 -3.22 -1.07 2.20
C LEU A 62 -2.57 -2.39 2.59
N ASP A 63 -1.68 -2.85 1.73
CA ASP A 63 -0.86 -4.05 1.95
C ASP A 63 0.61 -3.66 1.85
N ASP A 64 1.49 -4.56 2.16
CA ASP A 64 2.92 -4.34 2.06
C ASP A 64 3.56 -5.31 1.06
N LEU A 65 4.63 -4.85 0.41
CA LEU A 65 5.41 -5.69 -0.48
C LEU A 65 5.97 -6.88 0.29
N VAL A 66 6.63 -6.63 1.40
CA VAL A 66 7.23 -7.67 2.25
C VAL A 66 6.37 -7.83 3.50
N LEU A 67 5.97 -9.07 3.80
CA LEU A 67 5.09 -9.36 4.93
C LEU A 67 5.84 -9.54 6.25
N THR A 68 7.17 -9.41 6.23
CA THR A 68 8.01 -9.39 7.43
C THR A 68 8.75 -8.05 7.52
N PRO A 69 9.05 -7.55 8.73
CA PRO A 69 9.73 -6.26 8.85
C PRO A 69 11.13 -6.26 8.21
N VAL A 70 11.47 -5.19 7.50
CA VAL A 70 12.79 -5.01 6.85
C VAL A 70 13.56 -3.80 7.38
N ASN A 71 12.96 -2.98 8.24
CA ASN A 71 13.57 -1.74 8.71
C ASN A 71 14.80 -1.93 9.61
N GLY A 72 15.03 -3.13 10.13
CA GLY A 72 16.23 -3.45 10.91
C GLY A 72 17.34 -4.12 10.11
N LEU A 73 17.12 -4.36 8.81
CA LEU A 73 18.07 -5.08 7.97
C LEU A 73 19.10 -4.14 7.34
N SER A 74 20.25 -4.70 6.94
CA SER A 74 21.22 -3.97 6.13
C SER A 74 20.58 -3.59 4.79
N LYS A 75 21.16 -2.61 4.12
CA LYS A 75 20.69 -2.16 2.81
C LYS A 75 20.63 -3.32 1.79
N THR A 76 21.64 -4.18 1.80
CA THR A 76 21.70 -5.33 0.90
C THR A 76 20.64 -6.36 1.23
N GLU A 77 20.48 -6.72 2.51
CA GLU A 77 19.48 -7.68 2.95
C GLU A 77 18.07 -7.18 2.68
N ARG A 78 17.83 -5.88 2.94
CA ARG A 78 16.53 -5.26 2.69
C ARG A 78 16.16 -5.34 1.22
N ARG A 79 17.12 -5.03 0.32
CA ARG A 79 16.92 -5.14 -1.12
C ARG A 79 16.58 -6.58 -1.53
N LEU A 80 17.32 -7.56 -1.02
CA LEU A 80 17.06 -8.96 -1.33
C LEU A 80 15.69 -9.42 -0.86
N GLN A 81 15.26 -9.00 0.32
CA GLN A 81 13.93 -9.32 0.83
C GLN A 81 12.85 -8.71 -0.06
N CYS A 82 13.00 -7.45 -0.47
CA CYS A 82 12.05 -6.79 -1.34
C CYS A 82 11.98 -7.48 -2.71
N GLU A 83 13.12 -7.80 -3.32
CA GLU A 83 13.16 -8.49 -4.60
C GLU A 83 12.53 -9.88 -4.50
N GLY A 84 12.80 -10.61 -3.41
CA GLY A 84 12.23 -11.93 -3.16
C GLY A 84 10.72 -11.92 -2.91
N ALA A 85 10.16 -10.77 -2.55
CA ALA A 85 8.73 -10.65 -2.25
C ALA A 85 7.86 -10.40 -3.49
N VAL A 86 8.46 -10.18 -4.66
CA VAL A 86 7.70 -9.88 -5.89
C VAL A 86 6.73 -11.03 -6.21
N THR A 87 7.17 -12.28 -6.08
CA THR A 87 6.32 -13.45 -6.35
C THR A 87 5.10 -13.49 -5.42
N SER A 88 5.31 -13.23 -4.12
CA SER A 88 4.22 -13.18 -3.14
C SER A 88 3.23 -12.05 -3.45
N LEU A 89 3.75 -10.86 -3.75
CA LEU A 89 2.88 -9.74 -4.09
C LEU A 89 2.10 -10.01 -5.38
N ALA A 90 2.73 -10.61 -6.39
CA ALA A 90 2.05 -10.97 -7.63
C ALA A 90 0.87 -11.91 -7.36
N ALA A 91 1.05 -12.92 -6.49
CA ALA A 91 -0.03 -13.83 -6.13
C ALA A 91 -1.17 -13.09 -5.41
N ARG A 92 -0.85 -12.14 -4.53
CA ARG A 92 -1.85 -11.34 -3.83
C ARG A 92 -2.57 -10.39 -4.78
N ILE A 93 -1.88 -9.75 -5.72
CA ILE A 93 -2.51 -8.90 -6.73
C ILE A 93 -3.47 -9.73 -7.59
N ALA A 94 -3.08 -10.94 -7.98
CA ALA A 94 -3.94 -11.83 -8.76
C ALA A 94 -5.21 -12.21 -7.98
N GLU A 95 -5.10 -12.38 -6.67
CA GLU A 95 -6.26 -12.65 -5.80
C GLU A 95 -7.12 -11.41 -5.61
N TYR A 96 -6.50 -10.27 -5.29
CA TYR A 96 -7.22 -9.03 -4.97
C TYR A 96 -7.90 -8.40 -6.17
N ARG A 97 -7.32 -8.54 -7.36
CA ARG A 97 -7.81 -7.92 -8.60
C ARG A 97 -8.10 -6.42 -8.44
N PRO A 98 -7.15 -5.64 -7.94
CA PRO A 98 -7.40 -4.20 -7.74
C PRO A 98 -7.59 -3.49 -9.07
N GLN A 99 -8.35 -2.40 -9.05
CA GLN A 99 -8.57 -1.59 -10.25
C GLN A 99 -7.48 -0.55 -10.45
N ALA A 100 -6.72 -0.23 -9.40
CA ALA A 100 -5.54 0.63 -9.44
C ALA A 100 -4.58 0.20 -8.35
N ILE A 101 -3.29 0.49 -8.54
CA ILE A 101 -2.24 0.18 -7.56
C ILE A 101 -1.41 1.43 -7.34
N VAL A 102 -1.17 1.78 -6.08
CA VAL A 102 -0.35 2.94 -5.69
C VAL A 102 0.78 2.47 -4.78
N SER A 103 2.02 2.62 -5.26
CA SER A 103 3.20 2.38 -4.42
C SER A 103 3.45 3.59 -3.51
N LEU A 104 3.58 3.36 -2.21
CA LEU A 104 3.75 4.41 -1.22
C LEU A 104 5.23 4.75 -0.93
N MET A 105 6.13 4.34 -1.83
CA MET A 105 7.56 4.61 -1.74
C MET A 105 8.14 4.46 -3.13
N LYS A 106 8.90 5.47 -3.60
CA LYS A 106 9.48 5.42 -4.94
C LYS A 106 10.43 4.25 -5.13
N GLY A 107 11.16 3.88 -4.09
CA GLY A 107 12.15 2.79 -4.17
C GLY A 107 11.54 1.41 -4.43
N ILE A 108 10.28 1.18 -4.10
CA ILE A 108 9.64 -0.12 -4.35
C ILE A 108 8.82 -0.13 -5.65
N GLU A 109 8.65 1.01 -6.29
CA GLU A 109 7.83 1.10 -7.51
C GLU A 109 8.18 0.08 -8.58
N PRO A 110 9.48 -0.11 -8.95
CA PRO A 110 9.81 -1.10 -9.97
C PRO A 110 9.39 -2.52 -9.60
N LEU A 111 9.48 -2.86 -8.31
CA LEU A 111 9.12 -4.20 -7.83
C LEU A 111 7.60 -4.40 -7.80
N VAL A 112 6.87 -3.37 -7.41
CA VAL A 112 5.40 -3.41 -7.43
C VAL A 112 4.89 -3.53 -8.86
N ASN A 113 5.48 -2.75 -9.78
CA ASN A 113 5.15 -2.82 -11.20
C ASN A 113 5.46 -4.20 -11.78
N ALA A 114 6.59 -4.80 -11.39
CA ALA A 114 6.95 -6.15 -11.82
C ALA A 114 5.95 -7.19 -11.30
N ALA A 115 5.50 -7.03 -10.06
CA ALA A 115 4.49 -7.92 -9.48
C ALA A 115 3.15 -7.81 -10.22
N ALA A 116 2.72 -6.59 -10.53
CA ALA A 116 1.48 -6.36 -11.29
C ALA A 116 1.55 -7.00 -12.68
N LYS A 117 2.67 -6.84 -13.36
CA LYS A 117 2.90 -7.45 -14.67
C LYS A 117 2.87 -8.97 -14.57
N ARG A 118 3.53 -9.53 -13.57
CA ARG A 118 3.56 -10.99 -13.36
C ARG A 118 2.18 -11.54 -13.03
N ALA A 119 1.34 -10.76 -12.37
CA ALA A 119 -0.05 -11.11 -12.07
C ALA A 119 -0.98 -10.92 -13.27
N GLU A 120 -0.46 -10.42 -14.39
CA GLU A 120 -1.25 -10.07 -15.58
C GLU A 120 -2.37 -9.09 -15.27
N SER A 121 -2.06 -8.11 -14.36
CA SER A 121 -3.02 -7.09 -13.96
C SER A 121 -3.05 -5.95 -14.98
N ASP A 122 -4.25 -5.52 -15.34
CA ASP A 122 -4.46 -4.34 -16.20
C ASP A 122 -4.57 -3.05 -15.39
N ALA A 123 -4.46 -3.13 -14.06
CA ALA A 123 -4.60 -1.97 -13.18
C ALA A 123 -3.50 -0.94 -13.47
N PRO A 124 -3.85 0.35 -13.64
CA PRO A 124 -2.84 1.39 -13.72
C PRO A 124 -2.06 1.45 -12.41
N CYS A 125 -0.75 1.62 -12.54
CA CYS A 125 0.16 1.69 -11.41
C CYS A 125 0.67 3.11 -11.23
N PHE A 126 0.51 3.65 -10.03
CA PHE A 126 0.99 4.98 -9.65
C PHE A 126 2.01 4.83 -8.53
N SER A 127 2.79 5.86 -8.27
CA SER A 127 3.64 5.90 -7.09
C SER A 127 3.70 7.30 -6.52
N VAL A 128 3.87 7.37 -5.19
CA VAL A 128 4.12 8.61 -4.47
C VAL A 128 5.32 8.39 -3.57
N PRO A 129 6.08 9.46 -3.21
CA PRO A 129 7.16 9.30 -2.25
C PRO A 129 6.58 8.96 -0.87
N PHE A 130 7.32 8.20 -0.08
CA PHE A 130 6.93 7.92 1.30
C PHE A 130 6.88 9.23 2.09
N PRO A 131 5.83 9.47 2.91
CA PRO A 131 5.68 10.74 3.62
C PRO A 131 6.54 10.78 4.90
N GLY A 132 7.84 10.68 4.76
CA GLY A 132 8.79 10.74 5.86
C GLY A 132 10.04 11.48 5.44
N GLN A 133 10.90 11.83 6.43
CA GLN A 133 12.21 12.42 6.18
C GLN A 133 12.17 13.67 5.26
N GLY A 134 11.20 14.55 5.49
CA GLY A 134 11.07 15.77 4.72
C GLY A 134 10.34 15.63 3.39
N GLN A 135 9.80 14.46 3.07
CA GLN A 135 9.10 14.21 1.80
C GLN A 135 7.59 14.44 1.88
N GLN A 136 7.08 14.91 3.01
CA GLN A 136 5.64 15.07 3.22
C GLN A 136 4.99 15.99 2.18
N GLY A 137 5.61 17.11 1.85
CA GLY A 137 5.11 18.03 0.84
C GLY A 137 4.99 17.40 -0.54
N LYS A 138 6.00 16.62 -0.94
CA LYS A 138 5.95 15.90 -2.23
C LYS A 138 4.86 14.83 -2.22
N PHE A 139 4.73 14.10 -1.10
CA PHE A 139 3.67 13.10 -0.95
C PHE A 139 2.30 13.73 -1.17
N PHE A 140 2.00 14.84 -0.50
CA PHE A 140 0.71 15.50 -0.65
C PHE A 140 0.46 15.98 -2.07
N ARG A 141 1.47 16.59 -2.72
CA ARG A 141 1.33 17.10 -4.09
C ARG A 141 1.09 15.96 -5.09
N GLU A 142 1.86 14.87 -4.99
CA GLU A 142 1.69 13.76 -5.92
C GLU A 142 0.41 13.00 -5.66
N MET A 143 0.02 12.81 -4.41
CA MET A 143 -1.25 12.17 -4.08
C MET A 143 -2.43 12.99 -4.58
N GLU A 144 -2.38 14.31 -4.45
CA GLU A 144 -3.41 15.20 -4.96
C GLU A 144 -3.60 15.04 -6.48
N LYS A 145 -2.51 14.83 -7.22
CA LYS A 145 -2.57 14.62 -8.66
C LYS A 145 -3.22 13.30 -9.05
N ILE A 146 -2.94 12.24 -8.31
CA ILE A 146 -3.44 10.91 -8.69
C ILE A 146 -4.81 10.60 -8.12
N LEU A 147 -5.22 11.25 -7.03
CA LEU A 147 -6.50 10.96 -6.38
C LEU A 147 -7.70 11.03 -7.33
N PRO A 148 -7.81 12.06 -8.21
CA PRO A 148 -8.93 12.10 -9.16
C PRO A 148 -8.91 10.97 -10.20
N MET A 149 -7.76 10.32 -10.39
CA MET A 149 -7.62 9.23 -11.36
C MET A 149 -7.91 7.86 -10.75
N LEU A 150 -8.07 7.80 -9.42
CA LEU A 150 -8.34 6.53 -8.75
C LEU A 150 -9.80 6.12 -8.96
N PRO A 151 -10.06 4.81 -9.15
CA PRO A 151 -11.42 4.32 -9.34
C PRO A 151 -12.30 4.61 -8.12
N ARG A 152 -13.58 4.85 -8.39
CA ARG A 152 -14.59 5.05 -7.34
C ARG A 152 -15.58 3.89 -7.39
N ILE A 153 -16.13 3.55 -6.22
CA ILE A 153 -17.23 2.61 -6.17
C ILE A 153 -18.46 3.28 -6.78
N VAL A 154 -19.03 2.63 -7.79
CA VAL A 154 -20.27 3.09 -8.39
C VAL A 154 -21.41 2.57 -7.53
N LYS A 155 -22.13 3.48 -6.85
CA LYS A 155 -23.36 3.13 -6.14
C LYS A 155 -24.47 3.00 -7.16
N ARG A 156 -25.04 1.80 -7.20
CA ARG A 156 -26.24 1.56 -8.00
C ARG A 156 -27.48 1.82 -7.17
#